data_9bb8809f35160b13022b3c3d7f9f9c8a
#
_entry.id   9bb8809f35160b13022b3c3d7f9f9c8a
#
_cell.length_a   1.000
_cell.length_b   1.000
_cell.length_c   1.000
_cell.angle_alpha   90.00
_cell.angle_beta   90.00
_cell.angle_gamma   90.00
#
_symmetry.space_group_name_H-M   'P 1'
#
loop_
_entity.id
_entity.type
_entity.pdbx_description
1 polymer ?
#
loop_
_entity_poly.entity_id
_entity_poly.type
_entity_poly.pdbx_seq_one_letter_code
_entity_poly.pdbx_strand_id
1 'polypeptide(L)'
;SGTEAIESAIKFSRKYTGKKGMIAMKGSYHGRTMGSLSLTFNPKYKKSFEPMVENIQFSEFGNIDDLESKINTDTGFIILEPIQGESGIHPAPDGFLQQVRKLCDEKNIVLVFDEVQCGLGRTGKMWACENWNVVPDILCTSKGLAGGIPFSATLTKPEILASMEIGEQSSTLSGNPLACAASTATLTALTDDGLIDNAAKIGLLLWSGLEKLKNKHKIIREIRGKGLMIAIEFEVDARELVLRAIEQHVIFLFSIYSDKNIVRLLPPLVLTENDVSEILRVLDEIISNEENIQKN
;
A
#
# COMPACT_ATOMS: atom_id res chain seq x y z
N SER A 1 11.83 9.81 0.86
CA SER A 1 10.41 9.43 0.83
C SER A 1 10.20 8.18 -0.01
N GLY A 2 8.98 7.57 0.04
CA GLY A 2 8.67 6.36 -0.73
C GLY A 2 8.90 6.50 -2.24
N THR A 3 8.65 7.68 -2.78
CA THR A 3 8.89 7.94 -4.21
C THR A 3 10.36 7.74 -4.60
N GLU A 4 11.32 8.08 -3.72
CA GLU A 4 12.76 7.88 -3.97
C GLU A 4 13.14 6.40 -3.93
N ALA A 5 12.48 5.60 -3.07
CA ALA A 5 12.66 4.16 -3.09
C ALA A 5 12.19 3.56 -4.43
N ILE A 6 11.07 4.04 -4.97
CA ILE A 6 10.56 3.61 -6.27
C ILE A 6 11.50 4.05 -7.41
N GLU A 7 12.03 5.29 -7.38
CA GLU A 7 13.04 5.74 -8.38
C GLU A 7 14.28 4.83 -8.37
N SER A 8 14.73 4.42 -7.18
CA SER A 8 15.84 3.47 -7.03
C SER A 8 15.48 2.09 -7.61
N ALA A 9 14.27 1.58 -7.34
CA ALA A 9 13.80 0.30 -7.88
C ALA A 9 13.73 0.31 -9.41
N ILE A 10 13.28 1.42 -10.03
CA ILE A 10 13.29 1.61 -11.49
C ILE A 10 14.71 1.49 -12.03
N LYS A 11 15.66 2.20 -11.43
CA LYS A 11 17.07 2.19 -11.86
C LYS A 11 17.72 0.81 -11.71
N PHE A 12 17.54 0.17 -10.56
CA PHE A 12 18.07 -1.17 -10.28
C PHE A 12 17.51 -2.20 -11.26
N SER A 13 16.20 -2.20 -11.47
CA SER A 13 15.55 -3.15 -12.39
C SER A 13 16.03 -2.97 -13.83
N ARG A 14 16.10 -1.71 -14.32
CA ARG A 14 16.59 -1.41 -15.67
C ARG A 14 18.06 -1.75 -15.87
N LYS A 15 18.91 -1.44 -14.89
CA LYS A 15 20.34 -1.77 -14.98
C LYS A 15 20.57 -3.28 -15.00
N TYR A 16 19.90 -4.00 -14.09
CA TYR A 16 20.06 -5.46 -13.97
C TYR A 16 19.55 -6.22 -15.20
N THR A 17 18.38 -5.83 -15.72
CA THR A 17 17.77 -6.54 -16.86
C THR A 17 18.25 -6.05 -18.22
N GLY A 18 18.79 -4.84 -18.31
CA GLY A 18 19.11 -4.17 -19.57
C GLY A 18 17.86 -3.74 -20.36
N LYS A 19 16.65 -3.97 -19.83
CA LYS A 19 15.37 -3.71 -20.47
C LYS A 19 14.73 -2.44 -19.93
N LYS A 20 13.88 -1.78 -20.74
CA LYS A 20 13.25 -0.50 -20.40
C LYS A 20 11.77 -0.60 -20.05
N GLY A 21 11.09 -1.64 -20.52
CA GLY A 21 9.66 -1.85 -20.33
C GLY A 21 9.29 -2.11 -18.87
N MET A 22 8.21 -1.51 -18.44
CA MET A 22 7.70 -1.57 -17.06
C MET A 22 6.20 -1.87 -17.09
N ILE A 23 5.75 -2.72 -16.17
CA ILE A 23 4.31 -2.96 -15.98
C ILE A 23 3.94 -2.59 -14.55
N ALA A 24 2.93 -1.73 -14.41
CA ALA A 24 2.30 -1.41 -13.13
C ALA A 24 0.81 -1.82 -13.18
N MET A 25 0.14 -1.74 -12.03
CA MET A 25 -1.26 -2.15 -11.95
C MET A 25 -2.21 -0.96 -12.08
N LYS A 26 -3.37 -1.17 -12.69
CA LYS A 26 -4.47 -0.21 -12.58
C LYS A 26 -4.84 -0.02 -11.12
N GLY A 27 -5.14 1.21 -10.72
CA GLY A 27 -5.37 1.57 -9.33
C GLY A 27 -4.09 1.81 -8.51
N SER A 28 -2.88 1.58 -9.04
CA SER A 28 -1.63 1.77 -8.32
C SER A 28 -1.32 3.22 -7.95
N TYR A 29 -0.60 3.38 -6.84
CA TYR A 29 0.00 4.65 -6.43
C TYR A 29 1.43 4.43 -5.95
N HIS A 30 2.42 4.89 -6.73
CA HIS A 30 3.84 4.69 -6.45
C HIS A 30 4.62 5.97 -6.13
N GLY A 31 3.99 7.13 -6.20
CA GLY A 31 4.60 8.41 -5.85
C GLY A 31 4.34 9.53 -6.85
N ARG A 32 5.07 10.64 -6.67
CA ARG A 32 4.85 11.89 -7.41
C ARG A 32 6.11 12.46 -8.09
N THR A 33 7.30 11.84 -7.99
CA THR A 33 8.45 12.16 -8.84
C THR A 33 8.22 11.58 -10.25
N MET A 34 8.93 12.05 -11.25
CA MET A 34 8.61 11.72 -12.65
C MET A 34 8.57 10.22 -12.95
N GLY A 35 9.52 9.43 -12.45
CA GLY A 35 9.52 7.98 -12.65
C GLY A 35 8.38 7.30 -11.90
N SER A 36 8.25 7.56 -10.60
CA SER A 36 7.20 6.96 -9.77
C SER A 36 5.79 7.42 -10.17
N LEU A 37 5.64 8.70 -10.58
CA LEU A 37 4.40 9.24 -11.10
C LEU A 37 3.99 8.55 -12.39
N SER A 38 4.96 8.21 -13.24
CA SER A 38 4.71 7.49 -14.48
C SER A 38 4.10 6.10 -14.22
N LEU A 39 4.49 5.43 -13.11
CA LEU A 39 3.97 4.14 -12.65
C LEU A 39 2.66 4.27 -11.82
N THR A 40 2.30 5.47 -11.38
CA THR A 40 1.01 5.75 -10.72
C THR A 40 -0.10 5.77 -11.75
N PHE A 41 -1.20 5.03 -11.52
CA PHE A 41 -2.23 4.82 -12.56
C PHE A 41 -3.04 6.07 -12.89
N ASN A 42 -3.49 6.85 -11.89
CA ASN A 42 -4.49 7.90 -12.08
C ASN A 42 -4.02 9.01 -13.04
N PRO A 43 -4.66 9.17 -14.21
CA PRO A 43 -4.26 10.16 -15.23
C PRO A 43 -4.40 11.61 -14.73
N LYS A 44 -5.28 11.85 -13.75
CA LYS A 44 -5.49 13.18 -13.15
C LYS A 44 -4.20 13.75 -12.55
N TYR A 45 -3.28 12.88 -12.10
CA TYR A 45 -2.01 13.31 -11.52
C TYR A 45 -0.91 13.55 -12.56
N LYS A 46 -1.06 13.00 -13.76
CA LYS A 46 -0.01 13.00 -14.81
C LYS A 46 -0.21 14.06 -15.89
N LYS A 47 -1.44 14.35 -16.24
CA LYS A 47 -1.80 15.17 -17.41
C LYS A 47 -1.04 16.50 -17.51
N SER A 48 -0.79 17.18 -16.38
CA SER A 48 -0.09 18.47 -16.37
C SER A 48 1.44 18.37 -16.45
N PHE A 49 1.97 17.13 -16.42
CA PHE A 49 3.42 16.86 -16.35
C PHE A 49 3.92 16.02 -17.51
N GLU A 50 3.09 15.80 -18.51
CA GLU A 50 3.48 15.07 -19.73
C GLU A 50 4.59 15.80 -20.51
N PRO A 51 5.52 15.07 -21.16
CA PRO A 51 5.53 13.61 -21.32
C PRO A 51 6.05 12.88 -20.09
N MET A 52 5.43 11.73 -19.79
CA MET A 52 5.85 10.82 -18.73
C MET A 52 7.01 9.93 -19.20
N VAL A 53 7.62 9.17 -18.28
CA VAL A 53 8.60 8.14 -18.63
C VAL A 53 7.93 7.10 -19.51
N GLU A 54 8.58 6.78 -20.63
CA GLU A 54 8.07 5.88 -21.66
C GLU A 54 8.19 4.39 -21.27
N ASN A 55 7.55 3.53 -22.10
CA ASN A 55 7.57 2.07 -22.00
C ASN A 55 6.88 1.52 -20.76
N ILE A 56 5.79 2.15 -20.34
CA ILE A 56 4.96 1.69 -19.23
C ILE A 56 3.63 1.17 -19.75
N GLN A 57 3.24 -0.01 -19.27
CA GLN A 57 1.93 -0.59 -19.47
C GLN A 57 1.22 -0.77 -18.14
N PHE A 58 -0.11 -0.72 -18.16
CA PHE A 58 -0.93 -0.97 -16.97
C PHE A 58 -1.77 -2.23 -17.17
N SER A 59 -1.72 -3.12 -16.18
CA SER A 59 -2.51 -4.34 -16.12
C SER A 59 -3.61 -4.23 -15.06
N GLU A 60 -4.70 -4.97 -15.25
CA GLU A 60 -5.75 -5.12 -14.23
C GLU A 60 -5.18 -5.82 -13.00
N PHE A 61 -5.36 -5.19 -11.82
CA PHE A 61 -4.93 -5.79 -10.56
C PHE A 61 -5.74 -7.06 -10.27
N GLY A 62 -5.06 -8.16 -9.99
CA GLY A 62 -5.70 -9.45 -9.73
C GLY A 62 -6.00 -10.30 -10.98
N ASN A 63 -5.69 -9.82 -12.19
CA ASN A 63 -5.91 -10.54 -13.43
C ASN A 63 -4.58 -10.98 -14.07
N ILE A 64 -4.24 -12.26 -13.92
CA ILE A 64 -2.96 -12.81 -14.42
C ILE A 64 -2.93 -12.87 -15.94
N ASP A 65 -4.05 -13.16 -16.59
CA ASP A 65 -4.13 -13.27 -18.06
C ASP A 65 -3.91 -11.90 -18.72
N ASP A 66 -4.51 -10.84 -18.15
CA ASP A 66 -4.26 -9.48 -18.61
C ASP A 66 -2.79 -9.10 -18.40
N LEU A 67 -2.21 -9.43 -17.24
CA LEU A 67 -0.80 -9.16 -16.96
C LEU A 67 0.11 -9.89 -17.96
N GLU A 68 -0.10 -11.17 -18.22
CA GLU A 68 0.70 -11.95 -19.17
C GLU A 68 0.61 -11.36 -20.60
N SER A 69 -0.57 -10.90 -21.00
CA SER A 69 -0.81 -10.26 -22.29
C SER A 69 -0.02 -8.97 -22.51
N LYS A 70 0.41 -8.28 -21.43
CA LYS A 70 1.21 -7.04 -21.48
C LYS A 70 2.72 -7.31 -21.58
N ILE A 71 3.15 -8.53 -21.25
CA ILE A 71 4.57 -8.87 -21.28
C ILE A 71 5.08 -8.94 -22.73
N ASN A 72 6.22 -8.30 -22.97
CA ASN A 72 6.93 -8.35 -24.23
C ASN A 72 8.44 -8.53 -23.99
N THR A 73 9.22 -8.58 -25.08
CA THR A 73 10.67 -8.81 -25.02
C THR A 73 11.44 -7.72 -24.28
N ASP A 74 10.90 -6.49 -24.21
CA ASP A 74 11.51 -5.35 -23.51
C ASP A 74 11.04 -5.23 -22.05
N THR A 75 10.09 -6.06 -21.58
CA THR A 75 9.61 -5.99 -20.19
C THR A 75 10.72 -6.36 -19.21
N GLY A 76 11.19 -5.38 -18.43
CA GLY A 76 12.26 -5.52 -17.45
C GLY A 76 11.75 -5.83 -16.04
N PHE A 77 10.65 -5.18 -15.62
CA PHE A 77 10.09 -5.41 -14.30
C PHE A 77 8.57 -5.20 -14.23
N ILE A 78 7.98 -5.83 -13.24
CA ILE A 78 6.60 -5.64 -12.82
C ILE A 78 6.62 -5.05 -11.42
N ILE A 79 5.86 -3.97 -11.20
CA ILE A 79 5.70 -3.34 -9.89
C ILE A 79 4.24 -3.37 -9.45
N LEU A 80 4.02 -3.72 -8.18
CA LEU A 80 2.69 -3.67 -7.57
C LEU A 80 2.76 -3.50 -6.05
N GLU A 81 1.68 -3.00 -5.49
CA GLU A 81 1.41 -3.00 -4.05
C GLU A 81 0.75 -4.35 -3.69
N PRO A 82 1.21 -5.14 -2.71
CA PRO A 82 0.49 -6.33 -2.24
C PRO A 82 -0.95 -6.03 -1.78
N ILE A 83 -1.15 -4.80 -1.27
CA ILE A 83 -2.45 -4.22 -1.00
C ILE A 83 -2.45 -2.81 -1.58
N GLN A 84 -3.25 -2.56 -2.60
CA GLN A 84 -3.39 -1.21 -3.17
C GLN A 84 -4.05 -0.28 -2.15
N GLY A 85 -3.29 0.68 -1.63
CA GLY A 85 -3.74 1.53 -0.54
C GLY A 85 -4.65 2.66 -0.98
N GLU A 86 -4.19 3.47 -1.93
CA GLU A 86 -4.86 4.72 -2.33
C GLU A 86 -6.14 4.51 -3.13
N SER A 87 -6.27 3.39 -3.83
CA SER A 87 -7.48 3.04 -4.58
C SER A 87 -8.63 2.53 -3.70
N GLY A 88 -8.41 2.32 -2.40
CA GLY A 88 -9.47 1.90 -1.48
C GLY A 88 -9.20 0.60 -0.74
N ILE A 89 -7.96 0.33 -0.46
CA ILE A 89 -7.46 -0.87 0.25
C ILE A 89 -7.96 -2.15 -0.41
N HIS A 90 -7.34 -2.49 -1.53
CA HIS A 90 -7.62 -3.72 -2.26
C HIS A 90 -6.48 -4.72 -2.06
N PRO A 91 -6.65 -5.74 -1.19
CA PRO A 91 -5.69 -6.84 -1.09
C PRO A 91 -5.60 -7.60 -2.40
N ALA A 92 -4.41 -8.09 -2.73
CA ALA A 92 -4.25 -9.00 -3.86
C ALA A 92 -5.11 -10.25 -3.66
N PRO A 93 -5.85 -10.69 -4.69
CA PRO A 93 -6.63 -11.92 -4.63
C PRO A 93 -5.75 -13.12 -4.29
N ASP A 94 -6.35 -14.14 -3.67
CA ASP A 94 -5.66 -15.39 -3.34
C ASP A 94 -5.05 -16.02 -4.59
N GLY A 95 -3.78 -16.44 -4.49
CA GLY A 95 -3.04 -17.05 -5.59
C GLY A 95 -2.46 -16.07 -6.62
N PHE A 96 -2.91 -14.81 -6.68
CA PHE A 96 -2.45 -13.86 -7.68
C PHE A 96 -0.95 -13.54 -7.54
N LEU A 97 -0.48 -13.18 -6.33
CA LEU A 97 0.94 -12.85 -6.13
C LEU A 97 1.86 -14.04 -6.41
N GLN A 98 1.43 -15.26 -6.08
CA GLN A 98 2.19 -16.48 -6.40
C GLN A 98 2.29 -16.69 -7.92
N GLN A 99 1.20 -16.45 -8.66
CA GLN A 99 1.19 -16.53 -10.12
C GLN A 99 2.08 -15.46 -10.74
N VAL A 100 2.04 -14.22 -10.22
CA VAL A 100 2.93 -13.14 -10.65
C VAL A 100 4.39 -13.51 -10.41
N ARG A 101 4.73 -14.06 -9.22
CA ARG A 101 6.11 -14.50 -8.92
C ARG A 101 6.57 -15.56 -9.90
N LYS A 102 5.75 -16.59 -10.12
CA LYS A 102 6.04 -17.66 -11.08
C LYS A 102 6.26 -17.12 -12.49
N LEU A 103 5.38 -16.23 -12.95
CA LEU A 103 5.46 -15.60 -14.26
C LEU A 103 6.76 -14.78 -14.41
N CYS A 104 7.15 -14.02 -13.37
CA CYS A 104 8.40 -13.27 -13.35
C CYS A 104 9.62 -14.18 -13.44
N ASP A 105 9.62 -15.30 -12.70
CA ASP A 105 10.71 -16.28 -12.73
C ASP A 105 10.85 -16.94 -14.12
N GLU A 106 9.75 -17.35 -14.73
CA GLU A 106 9.73 -17.98 -16.05
C GLU A 106 10.18 -17.05 -17.17
N LYS A 107 9.88 -15.76 -17.06
CA LYS A 107 10.17 -14.75 -18.09
C LYS A 107 11.46 -13.94 -17.80
N ASN A 108 12.16 -14.19 -16.70
CA ASN A 108 13.32 -13.41 -16.23
C ASN A 108 12.97 -11.91 -16.12
N ILE A 109 11.88 -11.60 -15.40
CA ILE A 109 11.38 -10.27 -15.11
C ILE A 109 11.58 -10.00 -13.63
N VAL A 110 12.06 -8.81 -13.26
CA VAL A 110 12.21 -8.39 -11.85
C VAL A 110 10.82 -8.11 -11.25
N LEU A 111 10.53 -8.73 -10.11
CA LEU A 111 9.33 -8.44 -9.33
C LEU A 111 9.63 -7.41 -8.24
N VAL A 112 8.93 -6.28 -8.30
CA VAL A 112 9.04 -5.18 -7.32
C VAL A 112 7.77 -5.09 -6.51
N PHE A 113 7.89 -5.18 -5.17
CA PHE A 113 6.77 -4.86 -4.28
C PHE A 113 6.95 -3.48 -3.66
N ASP A 114 5.92 -2.66 -3.81
CA ASP A 114 5.78 -1.39 -3.11
C ASP A 114 5.05 -1.65 -1.78
N GLU A 115 5.83 -1.71 -0.72
CA GLU A 115 5.34 -1.87 0.66
C GLU A 115 5.43 -0.56 1.47
N VAL A 116 5.48 0.56 0.79
CA VAL A 116 5.54 1.89 1.42
C VAL A 116 4.32 2.15 2.32
N GLN A 117 3.15 1.61 1.98
CA GLN A 117 1.95 1.78 2.80
C GLN A 117 1.55 0.53 3.57
N CYS A 118 1.68 -0.65 2.98
CA CYS A 118 1.19 -1.89 3.56
C CYS A 118 2.21 -2.66 4.41
N GLY A 119 3.50 -2.30 4.35
CA GLY A 119 4.56 -2.91 5.13
C GLY A 119 4.64 -2.47 6.59
N LEU A 120 5.74 -2.83 7.25
CA LEU A 120 6.13 -2.39 8.59
C LEU A 120 5.04 -2.66 9.65
N GLY A 121 4.60 -3.91 9.73
CA GLY A 121 3.65 -4.35 10.75
C GLY A 121 2.18 -4.07 10.44
N ARG A 122 1.86 -3.24 9.44
CA ARG A 122 0.51 -2.74 9.15
C ARG A 122 -0.53 -3.85 8.97
N THR A 123 -0.14 -4.98 8.37
CA THR A 123 -1.02 -6.12 8.12
C THR A 123 -0.96 -7.21 9.18
N GLY A 124 -0.24 -6.99 10.30
CA GLY A 124 0.06 -8.01 11.31
C GLY A 124 1.22 -8.94 10.91
N LYS A 125 1.98 -8.56 9.87
CA LYS A 125 3.25 -9.15 9.45
C LYS A 125 4.24 -8.03 9.22
N MET A 126 5.57 -8.30 9.32
CA MET A 126 6.57 -7.28 9.03
C MET A 126 6.36 -6.71 7.63
N TRP A 127 6.22 -7.59 6.64
CA TRP A 127 5.89 -7.22 5.26
C TRP A 127 4.53 -7.78 4.85
N ALA A 128 3.76 -7.00 4.10
CA ALA A 128 2.44 -7.43 3.64
C ALA A 128 2.52 -8.67 2.75
N CYS A 129 3.56 -8.79 1.93
CA CYS A 129 3.78 -9.94 1.04
C CYS A 129 3.90 -11.29 1.77
N GLU A 130 4.27 -11.29 3.05
CA GLU A 130 4.31 -12.50 3.88
C GLU A 130 2.93 -13.17 4.01
N ASN A 131 1.84 -12.39 3.90
CA ASN A 131 0.47 -12.95 3.92
C ASN A 131 0.20 -13.89 2.73
N TRP A 132 0.97 -13.80 1.66
CA TRP A 132 0.87 -14.65 0.47
C TRP A 132 2.08 -15.59 0.30
N ASN A 133 3.03 -15.58 1.24
CA ASN A 133 4.29 -16.34 1.16
C ASN A 133 5.05 -16.08 -0.16
N VAL A 134 5.11 -14.83 -0.59
CA VAL A 134 5.82 -14.41 -1.82
C VAL A 134 6.93 -13.46 -1.46
N VAL A 135 8.13 -13.71 -1.99
CA VAL A 135 9.31 -12.84 -1.83
C VAL A 135 9.58 -12.14 -3.16
N PRO A 136 9.59 -10.80 -3.20
CA PRO A 136 9.95 -10.04 -4.39
C PRO A 136 11.46 -10.04 -4.62
N ASP A 137 11.90 -9.59 -5.80
CA ASP A 137 13.30 -9.31 -6.08
C ASP A 137 13.73 -7.96 -5.49
N ILE A 138 12.82 -6.99 -5.47
CA ILE A 138 13.00 -5.66 -4.87
C ILE A 138 11.78 -5.33 -4.01
N LEU A 139 12.01 -4.81 -2.81
CA LEU A 139 10.99 -4.31 -1.90
C LEU A 139 11.26 -2.86 -1.55
N CYS A 140 10.27 -2.00 -1.75
CA CYS A 140 10.34 -0.57 -1.42
C CYS A 140 9.56 -0.28 -0.15
N THR A 141 10.17 0.44 0.80
CA THR A 141 9.52 0.83 2.06
C THR A 141 9.84 2.27 2.44
N SER A 142 8.94 2.88 3.23
CA SER A 142 9.06 4.26 3.73
C SER A 142 8.02 4.53 4.83
N LYS A 143 7.36 5.68 4.81
CA LYS A 143 6.30 6.13 5.76
C LYS A 143 6.65 5.85 7.21
N GLY A 144 6.21 4.72 7.77
CA GLY A 144 6.46 4.30 9.14
C GLY A 144 7.91 3.96 9.48
N LEU A 145 8.80 3.82 8.50
CA LEU A 145 10.15 3.26 8.64
C LEU A 145 11.02 3.98 9.70
N ALA A 146 10.87 5.28 9.86
CA ALA A 146 11.65 6.08 10.81
C ALA A 146 10.75 6.94 11.73
N GLY A 147 9.56 6.43 12.12
CA GLY A 147 8.71 7.05 13.13
C GLY A 147 8.26 8.48 12.80
N GLY A 148 8.21 8.86 11.52
CA GLY A 148 7.83 10.21 11.05
C GLY A 148 9.00 11.05 10.52
N ILE A 149 10.24 10.64 10.75
CA ILE A 149 11.41 11.24 10.07
C ILE A 149 11.39 10.79 8.60
N PRO A 150 11.56 11.71 7.63
CA PRO A 150 11.62 11.33 6.20
C PRO A 150 12.74 10.34 5.93
N PHE A 151 12.37 9.13 5.56
CA PHE A 151 13.29 8.04 5.27
C PHE A 151 12.62 6.99 4.39
N SER A 152 13.40 6.37 3.52
CA SER A 152 12.97 5.24 2.70
C SER A 152 14.11 4.27 2.46
N ALA A 153 13.77 3.04 2.11
CA ALA A 153 14.75 2.03 1.74
C ALA A 153 14.23 1.21 0.55
N THR A 154 15.19 0.77 -0.27
CA THR A 154 14.97 -0.18 -1.36
C THR A 154 15.80 -1.40 -1.05
N LEU A 155 15.14 -2.49 -0.65
CA LEU A 155 15.77 -3.77 -0.37
C LEU A 155 15.79 -4.58 -1.65
N THR A 156 16.91 -5.25 -1.95
CA THR A 156 17.05 -6.01 -3.17
C THR A 156 17.95 -7.22 -2.99
N LYS A 157 17.86 -8.18 -3.90
CA LYS A 157 18.78 -9.32 -3.95
C LYS A 157 20.20 -8.86 -4.23
N PRO A 158 21.23 -9.55 -3.68
CA PRO A 158 22.64 -9.16 -3.85
C PRO A 158 23.07 -9.02 -5.32
N GLU A 159 22.60 -9.90 -6.20
CA GLU A 159 22.92 -9.89 -7.63
C GLU A 159 22.40 -8.67 -8.37
N ILE A 160 21.24 -8.15 -7.97
CA ILE A 160 20.68 -6.91 -8.54
C ILE A 160 21.51 -5.72 -8.08
N LEU A 161 21.84 -5.66 -6.79
CA LEU A 161 22.70 -4.59 -6.27
C LEU A 161 24.09 -4.62 -6.91
N ALA A 162 24.67 -5.81 -7.11
CA ALA A 162 25.99 -5.99 -7.72
C ALA A 162 26.05 -5.56 -9.20
N SER A 163 24.90 -5.41 -9.87
CA SER A 163 24.86 -4.88 -11.24
C SER A 163 25.11 -3.38 -11.33
N MET A 164 24.99 -2.66 -10.20
CA MET A 164 25.19 -1.20 -10.15
C MET A 164 26.68 -0.85 -10.05
N GLU A 165 27.09 0.15 -10.80
CA GLU A 165 28.43 0.74 -10.72
C GLU A 165 28.48 1.88 -9.70
N ILE A 166 29.66 2.15 -9.18
CA ILE A 166 29.87 3.27 -8.24
C ILE A 166 29.46 4.59 -8.90
N GLY A 167 28.56 5.32 -8.23
CA GLY A 167 28.06 6.62 -8.68
C GLY A 167 26.75 6.58 -9.50
N GLU A 168 26.27 5.40 -9.94
CA GLU A 168 25.02 5.30 -10.71
C GLU A 168 23.77 5.57 -9.87
N GLN A 169 23.82 5.27 -8.56
CA GLN A 169 22.74 5.57 -7.63
C GLN A 169 23.31 6.21 -6.36
N SER A 170 22.83 7.39 -6.04
CA SER A 170 23.12 8.09 -4.77
C SER A 170 22.04 9.10 -4.43
N SER A 171 22.00 9.51 -3.18
CA SER A 171 21.24 10.64 -2.68
C SER A 171 22.05 11.33 -1.59
N THR A 172 22.13 12.65 -1.59
CA THR A 172 22.98 13.42 -0.68
C THR A 172 22.73 13.10 0.79
N LEU A 173 21.48 12.89 1.17
CA LEU A 173 21.08 12.66 2.56
C LEU A 173 20.79 11.16 2.87
N SER A 174 21.10 10.25 1.93
CA SER A 174 20.89 8.82 2.20
C SER A 174 21.81 8.34 3.31
N GLY A 175 21.29 7.47 4.17
CA GLY A 175 22.04 6.93 5.31
C GLY A 175 22.41 7.97 6.36
N ASN A 176 21.73 9.13 6.43
CA ASN A 176 22.04 10.11 7.46
C ASN A 176 21.81 9.55 8.88
N PRO A 177 22.69 9.88 9.85
CA PRO A 177 22.67 9.26 11.17
C PRO A 177 21.36 9.46 11.93
N LEU A 178 20.69 10.60 11.79
CA LEU A 178 19.44 10.89 12.47
C LEU A 178 18.32 9.95 12.01
N ALA A 179 18.13 9.84 10.69
CA ALA A 179 17.10 8.98 10.13
C ALA A 179 17.41 7.49 10.37
N CYS A 180 18.68 7.09 10.32
CA CYS A 180 19.10 5.72 10.65
C CYS A 180 18.82 5.39 12.12
N ALA A 181 19.13 6.28 13.06
CA ALA A 181 18.84 6.07 14.47
C ALA A 181 17.33 5.98 14.74
N ALA A 182 16.53 6.85 14.13
CA ALA A 182 15.07 6.81 14.23
C ALA A 182 14.50 5.52 13.61
N SER A 183 15.03 5.09 12.46
CA SER A 183 14.62 3.83 11.83
C SER A 183 14.97 2.62 12.68
N THR A 184 16.18 2.58 13.26
CA THR A 184 16.58 1.50 14.17
C THR A 184 15.62 1.43 15.36
N ALA A 185 15.32 2.55 16.02
CA ALA A 185 14.37 2.58 17.15
C ALA A 185 12.96 2.12 16.72
N THR A 186 12.50 2.52 15.53
CA THR A 186 11.20 2.08 15.02
C THR A 186 11.17 0.58 14.74
N LEU A 187 12.22 0.04 14.10
CA LEU A 187 12.30 -1.40 13.82
C LEU A 187 12.37 -2.21 15.12
N THR A 188 13.14 -1.75 16.12
CA THR A 188 13.18 -2.37 17.46
C THR A 188 11.78 -2.38 18.09
N ALA A 189 11.06 -1.25 18.08
CA ALA A 189 9.70 -1.21 18.59
C ALA A 189 8.75 -2.17 17.87
N LEU A 190 8.87 -2.29 16.54
CA LEU A 190 8.07 -3.23 15.77
C LEU A 190 8.32 -4.69 16.15
N THR A 191 9.59 -5.08 16.34
CA THR A 191 10.00 -6.47 16.61
C THR A 191 9.96 -6.83 18.10
N ASP A 192 10.54 -5.98 18.96
CA ASP A 192 10.82 -6.32 20.35
C ASP A 192 9.70 -5.90 21.30
N ASP A 193 8.96 -4.79 20.97
CA ASP A 193 7.83 -4.34 21.78
C ASP A 193 6.49 -4.97 21.33
N GLY A 194 6.51 -5.93 20.39
CA GLY A 194 5.35 -6.71 19.99
C GLY A 194 4.30 -5.94 19.18
N LEU A 195 4.65 -4.84 18.53
CA LEU A 195 3.69 -4.01 17.77
C LEU A 195 3.11 -4.74 16.55
N ILE A 196 3.86 -5.64 15.93
CA ILE A 196 3.37 -6.47 14.83
C ILE A 196 2.28 -7.42 15.33
N ASP A 197 2.51 -8.10 16.46
CA ASP A 197 1.54 -9.01 17.06
C ASP A 197 0.30 -8.25 17.55
N ASN A 198 0.50 -7.05 18.11
CA ASN A 198 -0.61 -6.17 18.47
C ASN A 198 -1.45 -5.80 17.25
N ALA A 199 -0.83 -5.43 16.12
CA ALA A 199 -1.55 -5.11 14.89
C ALA A 199 -2.35 -6.32 14.36
N ALA A 200 -1.82 -7.53 14.47
CA ALA A 200 -2.54 -8.75 14.12
C ALA A 200 -3.75 -8.98 15.04
N LYS A 201 -3.54 -8.94 16.38
CA LYS A 201 -4.59 -9.17 17.37
C LYS A 201 -5.70 -8.10 17.30
N ILE A 202 -5.30 -6.84 17.34
CA ILE A 202 -6.25 -5.71 17.34
C ILE A 202 -6.94 -5.57 15.99
N GLY A 203 -6.25 -5.89 14.91
CA GLY A 203 -6.84 -5.97 13.57
C GLY A 203 -8.00 -6.97 13.49
N LEU A 204 -7.84 -8.15 14.08
CA LEU A 204 -8.91 -9.15 14.16
C LEU A 204 -10.10 -8.68 15.01
N LEU A 205 -9.82 -8.00 16.12
CA LEU A 205 -10.88 -7.44 16.98
C LEU A 205 -11.67 -6.36 16.23
N LEU A 206 -10.96 -5.42 15.60
CA LEU A 206 -11.58 -4.36 14.79
C LEU A 206 -12.40 -4.95 13.65
N TRP A 207 -11.84 -5.91 12.91
CA TRP A 207 -12.54 -6.62 11.85
C TRP A 207 -13.85 -7.25 12.32
N SER A 208 -13.80 -8.01 13.43
CA SER A 208 -14.98 -8.65 14.01
C SER A 208 -16.07 -7.63 14.40
N GLY A 209 -15.66 -6.47 14.93
CA GLY A 209 -16.58 -5.37 15.25
C GLY A 209 -17.21 -4.77 14.00
N LEU A 210 -16.42 -4.52 12.96
CA LEU A 210 -16.88 -3.98 11.69
C LEU A 210 -17.86 -4.94 10.98
N GLU A 211 -17.61 -6.26 11.01
CA GLU A 211 -18.57 -7.23 10.48
C GLU A 211 -19.93 -7.21 11.21
N LYS A 212 -19.92 -6.98 12.53
CA LYS A 212 -21.18 -6.78 13.28
C LYS A 212 -21.91 -5.51 12.82
N LEU A 213 -21.17 -4.42 12.58
CA LEU A 213 -21.77 -3.19 12.05
C LEU A 213 -22.32 -3.39 10.64
N LYS A 214 -21.60 -4.11 9.76
CA LYS A 214 -22.08 -4.45 8.43
C LYS A 214 -23.38 -5.26 8.47
N ASN A 215 -23.49 -6.21 9.38
CA ASN A 215 -24.73 -6.97 9.55
C ASN A 215 -25.89 -6.13 10.09
N LYS A 216 -25.60 -5.08 10.87
CA LYS A 216 -26.59 -4.16 11.43
C LYS A 216 -27.02 -3.09 10.43
N HIS A 217 -26.09 -2.52 9.68
CA HIS A 217 -26.29 -1.35 8.83
C HIS A 217 -26.21 -1.71 7.33
N LYS A 218 -27.32 -1.53 6.62
CA LYS A 218 -27.43 -1.88 5.21
C LYS A 218 -26.63 -0.99 4.26
N ILE A 219 -26.27 0.21 4.71
CA ILE A 219 -25.44 1.12 3.91
C ILE A 219 -23.97 0.71 3.84
N ILE A 220 -23.51 -0.25 4.66
CA ILE A 220 -22.17 -0.82 4.52
C ILE A 220 -22.19 -1.91 3.45
N ARG A 221 -21.59 -1.62 2.31
CA ARG A 221 -21.52 -2.53 1.18
C ARG A 221 -20.47 -3.61 1.39
N GLU A 222 -19.25 -3.21 1.72
CA GLU A 222 -18.11 -4.10 1.85
C GLU A 222 -17.14 -3.65 2.93
N ILE A 223 -16.48 -4.62 3.56
CA ILE A 223 -15.31 -4.41 4.42
C ILE A 223 -14.18 -5.24 3.81
N ARG A 224 -13.00 -4.64 3.61
CA ARG A 224 -11.83 -5.33 3.06
C ARG A 224 -10.53 -4.82 3.65
N GLY A 225 -9.48 -5.65 3.60
CA GLY A 225 -8.16 -5.29 4.13
C GLY A 225 -7.46 -6.45 4.83
N LYS A 226 -6.39 -6.14 5.56
CA LYS A 226 -5.64 -7.06 6.42
C LYS A 226 -5.04 -6.32 7.61
N GLY A 227 -5.09 -6.94 8.80
CA GLY A 227 -4.57 -6.35 10.04
C GLY A 227 -5.21 -4.99 10.34
N LEU A 228 -4.40 -3.96 10.50
CA LEU A 228 -4.83 -2.57 10.72
C LEU A 228 -4.81 -1.73 9.43
N MET A 229 -4.98 -2.34 8.28
CA MET A 229 -5.19 -1.70 6.98
C MET A 229 -6.55 -2.14 6.45
N ILE A 230 -7.60 -1.38 6.75
CA ILE A 230 -9.01 -1.75 6.50
C ILE A 230 -9.72 -0.63 5.74
N ALA A 231 -10.58 -0.99 4.80
CA ALA A 231 -11.53 -0.09 4.18
C ALA A 231 -12.96 -0.53 4.45
N ILE A 232 -13.83 0.46 4.56
CA ILE A 232 -15.29 0.29 4.56
C ILE A 232 -15.82 0.99 3.32
N GLU A 233 -16.53 0.26 2.47
CA GLU A 233 -17.23 0.79 1.33
C GLU A 233 -18.71 0.92 1.65
N PHE A 234 -19.26 2.10 1.40
CA PHE A 234 -20.65 2.45 1.65
C PHE A 234 -21.46 2.52 0.35
N GLU A 235 -22.77 2.32 0.44
CA GLU A 235 -23.69 2.56 -0.68
C GLU A 235 -23.98 4.07 -0.90
N VAL A 236 -23.45 4.93 -0.03
CA VAL A 236 -23.67 6.37 0.01
C VAL A 236 -22.36 7.14 -0.03
N ASP A 237 -22.45 8.44 -0.31
CA ASP A 237 -21.32 9.35 -0.15
C ASP A 237 -20.92 9.44 1.34
N ALA A 238 -19.74 8.99 1.68
CA ALA A 238 -19.27 8.90 3.07
C ALA A 238 -18.66 10.19 3.62
N ARG A 239 -18.72 11.32 2.89
CA ARG A 239 -18.12 12.59 3.34
C ARG A 239 -18.72 13.07 4.64
N GLU A 240 -20.05 13.03 4.76
CA GLU A 240 -20.73 13.44 5.99
C GLU A 240 -20.37 12.52 7.17
N LEU A 241 -20.24 11.21 6.92
CA LEU A 241 -19.79 10.25 7.94
C LEU A 241 -18.40 10.61 8.48
N VAL A 242 -17.46 10.96 7.58
CA VAL A 242 -16.11 11.36 7.99
C VAL A 242 -16.13 12.69 8.75
N LEU A 243 -16.90 13.67 8.34
CA LEU A 243 -17.01 14.95 9.04
C LEU A 243 -17.55 14.76 10.46
N ARG A 244 -18.62 13.98 10.62
CA ARG A 244 -19.20 13.66 11.94
C ARG A 244 -18.24 12.85 12.82
N ALA A 245 -17.44 11.96 12.23
CA ALA A 245 -16.42 11.23 12.99
C ALA A 245 -15.34 12.18 13.53
N ILE A 246 -14.92 13.18 12.75
CA ILE A 246 -13.95 14.21 13.19
C ILE A 246 -14.53 15.01 14.38
N GLU A 247 -15.82 15.35 14.37
CA GLU A 247 -16.49 16.02 15.49
C GLU A 247 -16.47 15.19 16.78
N GLN A 248 -16.38 13.86 16.66
CA GLN A 248 -16.20 12.92 17.76
C GLN A 248 -14.72 12.49 17.97
N HIS A 249 -13.78 13.26 17.46
CA HIS A 249 -12.32 13.03 17.59
C HIS A 249 -11.80 11.75 16.95
N VAL A 250 -12.55 11.16 16.00
CA VAL A 250 -12.11 10.00 15.22
C VAL A 250 -11.84 10.44 13.78
N ILE A 251 -10.62 10.24 13.30
CA ILE A 251 -10.20 10.66 11.97
C ILE A 251 -10.15 9.46 11.04
N PHE A 252 -10.95 9.48 9.98
CA PHE A 252 -10.91 8.53 8.89
C PHE A 252 -10.34 9.17 7.63
N LEU A 253 -9.78 8.34 6.74
CA LEU A 253 -9.23 8.78 5.47
C LEU A 253 -10.13 8.36 4.32
N PHE A 254 -10.34 9.24 3.35
CA PHE A 254 -10.97 8.87 2.08
C PHE A 254 -10.01 8.13 1.17
N SER A 255 -10.55 7.30 0.27
CA SER A 255 -9.83 6.86 -0.90
C SER A 255 -9.70 8.02 -1.89
N ILE A 256 -8.50 8.21 -2.44
CA ILE A 256 -8.21 9.31 -3.37
C ILE A 256 -8.68 8.97 -4.80
N TYR A 257 -8.82 7.70 -5.11
CA TYR A 257 -9.13 7.20 -6.46
C TYR A 257 -10.60 6.86 -6.67
N SER A 258 -11.27 6.44 -5.61
CA SER A 258 -12.63 5.99 -5.70
C SER A 258 -13.63 7.15 -5.63
N ASP A 259 -14.83 6.83 -5.95
CA ASP A 259 -15.99 7.61 -5.55
C ASP A 259 -15.95 7.80 -4.02
N LYS A 260 -16.59 8.86 -3.56
CA LYS A 260 -16.51 9.37 -2.18
C LYS A 260 -17.15 8.43 -1.13
N ASN A 261 -17.31 7.16 -1.46
CA ASN A 261 -18.00 6.14 -0.67
C ASN A 261 -17.06 5.19 0.06
N ILE A 262 -15.72 5.31 -0.09
CA ILE A 262 -14.75 4.46 0.59
C ILE A 262 -14.02 5.22 1.68
N VAL A 263 -14.11 4.70 2.89
CA VAL A 263 -13.41 5.18 4.08
C VAL A 263 -12.30 4.19 4.45
N ARG A 264 -11.10 4.70 4.69
CA ARG A 264 -9.92 3.91 5.06
C ARG A 264 -9.58 4.09 6.52
N LEU A 265 -9.39 2.99 7.23
CA LEU A 265 -8.93 2.92 8.60
C LEU A 265 -7.47 2.47 8.62
N LEU A 266 -6.59 3.39 9.04
CA LEU A 266 -5.15 3.18 9.13
C LEU A 266 -4.66 3.63 10.53
N PRO A 267 -5.19 3.05 11.62
CA PRO A 267 -4.88 3.49 12.96
C PRO A 267 -3.40 3.20 13.31
N PRO A 268 -2.84 3.82 14.35
CA PRO A 268 -1.50 3.50 14.83
C PRO A 268 -1.41 2.04 15.30
N LEU A 269 -0.22 1.43 15.20
CA LEU A 269 -0.02 0.03 15.58
C LEU A 269 -0.10 -0.21 17.10
N VAL A 270 -0.07 0.85 17.89
CA VAL A 270 -0.25 0.84 19.35
C VAL A 270 -1.73 0.89 19.77
N LEU A 271 -2.67 0.81 18.83
CA LEU A 271 -4.12 0.82 19.11
C LEU A 271 -4.46 -0.22 20.18
N THR A 272 -5.34 0.16 21.12
CA THR A 272 -5.79 -0.71 22.21
C THR A 272 -7.20 -1.26 21.96
N GLU A 273 -7.63 -2.23 22.77
CA GLU A 273 -9.00 -2.77 22.74
C GLU A 273 -10.05 -1.69 23.09
N ASN A 274 -9.70 -0.75 23.99
CA ASN A 274 -10.57 0.37 24.33
C ASN A 274 -10.75 1.33 23.16
N ASP A 275 -9.65 1.61 22.42
CA ASP A 275 -9.72 2.46 21.22
C ASP A 275 -10.58 1.81 20.13
N VAL A 276 -10.48 0.49 19.95
CA VAL A 276 -11.35 -0.26 19.03
C VAL A 276 -12.82 -0.11 19.43
N SER A 277 -13.11 -0.24 20.71
CA SER A 277 -14.48 -0.09 21.23
C SER A 277 -15.04 1.30 20.95
N GLU A 278 -14.22 2.32 21.10
CA GLU A 278 -14.63 3.71 20.84
C GLU A 278 -14.80 3.96 19.32
N ILE A 279 -13.89 3.47 18.47
CA ILE A 279 -14.04 3.55 17.02
C ILE A 279 -15.33 2.91 16.55
N LEU A 280 -15.66 1.72 17.05
CA LEU A 280 -16.88 1.00 16.69
C LEU A 280 -18.14 1.71 17.20
N ARG A 281 -18.10 2.28 18.41
CA ARG A 281 -19.20 3.09 18.97
C ARG A 281 -19.49 4.31 18.09
N VAL A 282 -18.45 5.07 17.75
CA VAL A 282 -18.58 6.26 16.89
C VAL A 282 -19.11 5.88 15.51
N LEU A 283 -18.56 4.82 14.90
CA LEU A 283 -19.06 4.33 13.61
C LEU A 283 -20.55 3.95 13.67
N ASP A 284 -20.95 3.21 14.70
CA ASP A 284 -22.34 2.78 14.89
C ASP A 284 -23.31 3.98 15.00
N GLU A 285 -22.92 4.99 15.76
CA GLU A 285 -23.70 6.20 15.96
C GLU A 285 -23.84 7.03 14.68
N ILE A 286 -22.72 7.33 14.00
CA ILE A 286 -22.77 8.17 12.79
C ILE A 286 -23.49 7.47 11.64
N ILE A 287 -23.34 6.14 11.50
CA ILE A 287 -24.03 5.36 10.49
C ILE A 287 -25.54 5.30 10.78
N SER A 288 -25.93 5.06 12.05
CA SER A 288 -27.35 5.06 12.45
C SER A 288 -28.02 6.40 12.15
N ASN A 289 -27.33 7.51 12.42
CA ASN A 289 -27.83 8.85 12.12
C ASN A 289 -28.02 9.07 10.63
N GLU A 290 -27.08 8.60 9.80
CA GLU A 290 -27.17 8.70 8.34
C GLU A 290 -28.34 7.90 7.78
N GLU A 291 -28.53 6.65 8.22
CA GLU A 291 -29.65 5.82 7.81
C GLU A 291 -31.02 6.41 8.20
N ASN A 292 -31.10 7.14 9.33
CA ASN A 292 -32.35 7.82 9.75
C ASN A 292 -32.62 9.04 8.87
N ILE A 293 -31.61 9.78 8.44
CA ILE A 293 -31.77 10.94 7.53
C ILE A 293 -32.30 10.48 6.17
N GLN A 294 -31.78 9.35 5.64
CA GLN A 294 -32.21 8.81 4.36
C GLN A 294 -33.63 8.23 4.33
N LYS A 295 -34.20 7.91 5.50
CA LYS A 295 -35.58 7.41 5.62
C LYS A 295 -36.62 8.51 5.67
N ASN A 296 -36.22 9.76 5.94
CA ASN A 296 -37.06 10.94 6.00
C ASN A 296 -36.97 11.77 4.70
#